data_bb85ff16a7b4137e5e835589350b3487
#
_entry.id   bb85ff16a7b4137e5e835589350b3487
#
_cell.length_a   1.000
_cell.length_b   1.000
_cell.length_c   1.000
_cell.angle_alpha   90.00
_cell.angle_beta   90.00
_cell.angle_gamma   90.00
#
_symmetry.space_group_name_H-M   'P 1'
#
loop_
_entity.id
_entity.type
_entity.pdbx_description
1 polymer ?
#
loop_
_entity_poly.entity_id
_entity_poly.type
_entity_poly.pdbx_seq_one_letter_code
_entity_poly.pdbx_strand_id
1 'polypeptide(L)'
;MKYLRKLIAACALLAMLCPALAEETTYEPLPWLDSTGRKLLAAPYLPNPDCYLPDQGGYHDDSLDIRVETSYWTQDIERVDEPGEGTTTVMAVYVKITDPTQIRTALAFPYPSKNTVRVERMAKQNNAVLAINGDYFIYHSEGIVYRNTHRLRELPREYRDTMIIATEGGMHIIQGTTHQKWQDYLENGG
;
A
#
# COMPACT_ATOMS: atom_id res chain seq x y z
N MET A 1 -22.23 -14.06 53.33
CA MET A 1 -20.84 -13.67 53.00
C MET A 1 -19.96 -14.77 52.38
N LYS A 2 -20.09 -16.04 52.75
CA LYS A 2 -19.29 -17.14 52.16
C LYS A 2 -19.57 -17.41 50.67
N TYR A 3 -20.79 -17.23 50.18
CA TYR A 3 -21.15 -17.45 48.77
C TYR A 3 -20.71 -16.31 47.87
N LEU A 4 -20.73 -15.08 48.37
CA LEU A 4 -20.27 -13.91 47.56
C LEU A 4 -18.77 -13.97 47.26
N ARG A 5 -17.94 -14.46 48.20
CA ARG A 5 -16.51 -14.66 47.98
C ARG A 5 -16.20 -15.77 46.98
N LYS A 6 -17.02 -16.84 46.92
CA LYS A 6 -16.88 -17.91 45.91
C LYS A 6 -17.28 -17.44 44.52
N LEU A 7 -18.29 -16.58 44.41
CA LEU A 7 -18.72 -16.02 43.15
C LEU A 7 -17.66 -15.07 42.54
N ILE A 8 -17.06 -14.22 43.38
CA ILE A 8 -15.99 -13.30 42.98
C ILE A 8 -14.74 -14.08 42.53
N ALA A 9 -14.39 -15.17 43.23
CA ALA A 9 -13.26 -16.00 42.85
C ALA A 9 -13.51 -16.74 41.51
N ALA A 10 -14.74 -17.20 41.27
CA ALA A 10 -15.09 -17.84 40.00
C ALA A 10 -15.08 -16.85 38.81
N CYS A 11 -15.56 -15.62 38.98
CA CYS A 11 -15.49 -14.58 37.95
C CYS A 11 -14.06 -14.12 37.71
N ALA A 12 -13.20 -14.06 38.71
CA ALA A 12 -11.80 -13.73 38.52
C ALA A 12 -11.03 -14.85 37.79
N LEU A 13 -11.36 -16.12 38.01
CA LEU A 13 -10.77 -17.25 37.27
C LEU A 13 -11.25 -17.29 35.82
N LEU A 14 -12.51 -16.95 35.55
CA LEU A 14 -13.02 -16.87 34.15
C LEU A 14 -12.41 -15.71 33.38
N ALA A 15 -12.10 -14.60 34.04
CA ALA A 15 -11.44 -13.46 33.43
C ALA A 15 -9.95 -13.73 33.09
N MET A 16 -9.30 -14.66 33.78
CA MET A 16 -7.93 -15.08 33.51
C MET A 16 -7.84 -16.18 32.43
N LEU A 17 -8.94 -16.80 32.05
CA LEU A 17 -9.00 -17.87 31.04
C LEU A 17 -9.45 -17.42 29.66
N CYS A 18 -9.64 -16.12 29.47
CA CYS A 18 -9.82 -15.52 28.16
C CYS A 18 -8.58 -14.66 27.84
N PRO A 19 -7.45 -15.24 27.40
CA PRO A 19 -6.60 -14.48 26.53
C PRO A 19 -7.53 -14.20 25.34
N ALA A 20 -7.94 -12.97 25.16
CA ALA A 20 -8.38 -12.52 23.88
C ALA A 20 -7.16 -12.70 22.94
N LEU A 21 -7.03 -13.90 22.43
CA LEU A 21 -6.34 -14.18 21.18
C LEU A 21 -7.15 -13.39 20.15
N ALA A 22 -6.91 -12.09 20.08
CA ALA A 22 -7.06 -11.40 18.84
C ALA A 22 -6.10 -12.15 17.91
N GLU A 23 -6.61 -13.17 17.22
CA GLU A 23 -5.94 -13.72 16.06
C GLU A 23 -5.59 -12.52 15.21
N GLU A 24 -4.32 -12.18 15.23
CA GLU A 24 -3.75 -11.22 14.30
C GLU A 24 -3.89 -11.91 12.94
N THR A 25 -5.04 -11.69 12.29
CA THR A 25 -5.25 -12.17 10.92
C THR A 25 -4.18 -11.49 10.08
N THR A 26 -3.03 -12.16 9.97
CA THR A 26 -1.99 -11.80 9.03
C THR A 26 -2.55 -12.09 7.65
N TYR A 27 -2.97 -11.02 6.98
CA TYR A 27 -3.35 -11.13 5.59
C TYR A 27 -2.08 -11.30 4.75
N GLU A 28 -1.94 -12.42 4.08
CA GLU A 28 -0.85 -12.60 3.13
C GLU A 28 -1.07 -11.67 1.92
N PRO A 29 -0.05 -10.88 1.53
CA PRO A 29 -0.15 -10.05 0.35
C PRO A 29 -0.34 -10.94 -0.88
N LEU A 30 -1.09 -10.43 -1.88
CA LEU A 30 -1.25 -11.12 -3.15
C LEU A 30 0.12 -11.40 -3.77
N PRO A 31 0.42 -12.65 -4.12
CA PRO A 31 1.70 -12.98 -4.75
C PRO A 31 1.77 -12.36 -6.14
N TRP A 32 2.97 -12.08 -6.60
CA TRP A 32 3.20 -11.79 -8.00
C TRP A 32 2.91 -13.02 -8.87
N LEU A 33 2.29 -12.79 -10.05
CA LEU A 33 2.06 -13.83 -11.06
C LEU A 33 2.87 -13.47 -12.31
N ASP A 34 3.38 -14.48 -13.00
CA ASP A 34 3.89 -14.32 -14.36
C ASP A 34 2.73 -14.23 -15.38
N SER A 35 3.05 -14.03 -16.65
CA SER A 35 2.07 -13.93 -17.73
C SER A 35 1.21 -15.19 -17.90
N THR A 36 1.60 -16.32 -17.30
CA THR A 36 0.85 -17.59 -17.31
C THR A 36 -0.01 -17.79 -16.06
N GLY A 37 0.01 -16.83 -15.12
CA GLY A 37 -0.70 -16.92 -13.86
C GLY A 37 0.01 -17.77 -12.80
N ARG A 38 1.28 -18.12 -13.00
CA ARG A 38 2.09 -18.87 -12.03
C ARG A 38 2.70 -17.90 -11.03
N LYS A 39 2.68 -18.29 -9.74
CA LYS A 39 3.31 -17.50 -8.68
C LYS A 39 4.80 -17.30 -8.97
N LEU A 40 5.23 -16.05 -9.04
CA LEU A 40 6.64 -15.71 -8.96
C LEU A 40 7.06 -15.80 -7.48
N LEU A 41 7.95 -16.73 -7.21
CA LEU A 41 8.59 -16.85 -5.91
C LEU A 41 9.72 -15.80 -5.86
N ALA A 42 9.35 -14.55 -5.58
CA ALA A 42 10.36 -13.61 -5.15
C ALA A 42 10.92 -14.10 -3.82
N ALA A 43 12.24 -14.22 -3.70
CA ALA A 43 12.86 -14.44 -2.41
C ALA A 43 12.34 -13.36 -1.43
N PRO A 44 11.99 -13.73 -0.18
CA PRO A 44 11.55 -12.75 0.79
C PRO A 44 12.68 -11.72 0.98
N TYR A 45 12.40 -10.48 0.61
CA TYR A 45 13.31 -9.38 0.88
C TYR A 45 13.26 -9.07 2.38
N LEU A 46 14.42 -9.05 3.01
CA LEU A 46 14.58 -8.62 4.40
C LEU A 46 15.48 -7.39 4.41
N PRO A 47 14.96 -6.23 4.81
CA PRO A 47 15.77 -5.02 4.93
C PRO A 47 16.93 -5.22 5.90
N ASN A 48 18.14 -4.81 5.49
CA ASN A 48 19.29 -4.77 6.39
C ASN A 48 19.24 -3.49 7.23
N PRO A 49 19.17 -3.58 8.56
CA PRO A 49 19.14 -2.39 9.42
C PRO A 49 20.34 -1.45 9.24
N ASP A 50 21.50 -1.98 8.88
CA ASP A 50 22.75 -1.21 8.70
C ASP A 50 22.75 -0.40 7.38
N CYS A 51 21.82 -0.68 6.48
CA CYS A 51 21.69 0.00 5.20
C CYS A 51 20.76 1.24 5.24
N TYR A 52 20.13 1.52 6.38
CA TYR A 52 19.38 2.75 6.56
C TYR A 52 20.31 3.95 6.73
N LEU A 53 19.97 5.05 6.08
CA LEU A 53 20.70 6.32 6.09
C LEU A 53 19.87 7.37 6.85
N PRO A 54 19.84 7.37 8.20
CA PRO A 54 18.90 8.16 8.98
C PRO A 54 19.09 9.67 8.75
N ASP A 55 20.31 10.13 8.58
CA ASP A 55 20.62 11.56 8.38
C ASP A 55 20.19 12.08 6.99
N GLN A 56 19.99 11.18 6.03
CA GLN A 56 19.60 11.48 4.66
C GLN A 56 18.16 11.03 4.35
N GLY A 57 17.51 10.36 5.29
CA GLY A 57 16.17 9.81 5.09
C GLY A 57 16.12 8.75 3.99
N GLY A 58 17.19 7.94 3.84
CA GLY A 58 17.36 7.00 2.74
C GLY A 58 17.65 5.57 3.16
N TYR A 59 17.85 4.73 2.15
CA TYR A 59 18.27 3.34 2.30
C TYR A 59 19.11 2.92 1.09
N HIS A 60 20.18 2.17 1.31
CA HIS A 60 21.04 1.71 0.22
C HIS A 60 21.59 0.32 0.49
N ASP A 61 21.26 -0.64 -0.39
CA ASP A 61 21.91 -1.95 -0.48
C ASP A 61 22.18 -2.32 -1.95
N ASP A 62 22.63 -3.54 -2.22
CA ASP A 62 22.98 -4.00 -3.57
C ASP A 62 21.80 -4.03 -4.54
N SER A 63 20.55 -4.02 -4.04
CA SER A 63 19.34 -4.20 -4.85
C SER A 63 18.40 -3.00 -4.81
N LEU A 64 18.50 -2.15 -3.80
CA LEU A 64 17.57 -1.07 -3.52
C LEU A 64 18.32 0.19 -3.10
N ASP A 65 18.03 1.30 -3.78
CA ASP A 65 18.54 2.62 -3.42
C ASP A 65 17.36 3.59 -3.29
N ILE A 66 17.20 4.18 -2.10
CA ILE A 66 16.14 5.13 -1.79
C ILE A 66 16.76 6.42 -1.31
N ARG A 67 16.38 7.53 -1.91
CA ARG A 67 16.76 8.89 -1.52
C ARG A 67 15.51 9.73 -1.36
N VAL A 68 15.47 10.49 -0.26
CA VAL A 68 14.36 11.41 0.04
C VAL A 68 14.86 12.84 -0.03
N GLU A 69 14.17 13.66 -0.80
CA GLU A 69 14.39 15.12 -0.87
C GLU A 69 13.15 15.84 -0.34
N THR A 70 13.36 16.78 0.55
CA THR A 70 12.27 17.60 1.09
C THR A 70 12.44 19.04 0.64
N SER A 71 11.40 19.61 0.09
CA SER A 71 11.33 21.02 -0.28
C SER A 71 10.07 21.65 0.31
N TYR A 72 10.12 22.97 0.42
CA TYR A 72 9.01 23.75 0.96
C TYR A 72 8.56 24.75 -0.10
N TRP A 73 7.27 24.83 -0.30
CA TRP A 73 6.66 25.81 -1.18
C TRP A 73 5.67 26.63 -0.39
N THR A 74 5.88 27.96 -0.39
CA THR A 74 4.98 28.91 0.25
C THR A 74 4.20 29.63 -0.82
N GLN A 75 2.89 29.69 -0.68
CA GLN A 75 2.02 30.46 -1.55
C GLN A 75 1.02 31.25 -0.70
N ASP A 76 0.59 32.36 -1.21
CA ASP A 76 -0.55 33.08 -0.65
C ASP A 76 -1.81 32.25 -0.83
N ILE A 77 -2.48 31.95 0.27
CA ILE A 77 -3.75 31.21 0.25
C ILE A 77 -4.86 32.23 0.46
N GLU A 78 -5.61 32.52 -0.61
CA GLU A 78 -6.88 33.22 -0.48
C GLU A 78 -7.92 32.24 0.08
N ARG A 79 -8.18 32.33 1.36
CA ARG A 79 -9.37 31.71 1.97
C ARG A 79 -10.48 32.74 2.02
N VAL A 80 -11.72 32.27 1.80
CA VAL A 80 -12.91 33.14 1.82
C VAL A 80 -13.04 33.86 3.16
N ASP A 81 -12.59 33.24 4.25
CA ASP A 81 -12.78 33.74 5.61
C ASP A 81 -11.48 34.27 6.28
N GLU A 82 -10.29 33.80 5.84
CA GLU A 82 -9.01 34.22 6.39
C GLU A 82 -7.91 34.17 5.30
N PRO A 83 -7.48 35.32 4.75
CA PRO A 83 -6.27 35.39 3.93
C PRO A 83 -5.05 35.01 4.76
N GLY A 84 -4.18 34.17 4.22
CA GLY A 84 -2.98 33.75 4.92
C GLY A 84 -1.92 33.15 4.00
N GLU A 85 -0.71 33.03 4.51
CA GLU A 85 0.35 32.29 3.86
C GLU A 85 0.24 30.81 4.25
N GLY A 86 0.28 29.91 3.25
CA GLY A 86 0.33 28.49 3.46
C GLY A 86 1.65 27.90 2.97
N THR A 87 2.26 27.08 3.80
CA THR A 87 3.48 26.34 3.41
C THR A 87 3.10 24.91 3.07
N THR A 88 3.42 24.48 1.85
CA THR A 88 3.29 23.10 1.41
C THR A 88 4.66 22.43 1.50
N THR A 89 4.74 21.34 2.24
CA THR A 89 5.92 20.47 2.26
C THR A 89 5.80 19.46 1.13
N VAL A 90 6.79 19.43 0.25
CA VAL A 90 6.91 18.45 -0.84
C VAL A 90 8.04 17.49 -0.51
N MET A 91 7.73 16.22 -0.45
CA MET A 91 8.70 15.14 -0.30
C MET A 91 8.80 14.38 -1.62
N ALA A 92 9.96 14.43 -2.27
CA ALA A 92 10.27 13.63 -3.44
C ALA A 92 11.10 12.42 -3.01
N VAL A 93 10.62 11.22 -3.35
CA VAL A 93 11.31 9.98 -3.04
C VAL A 93 11.77 9.33 -4.33
N TYR A 94 13.08 9.21 -4.48
CA TYR A 94 13.71 8.54 -5.62
C TYR A 94 14.00 7.09 -5.23
N VAL A 95 13.50 6.16 -6.02
CA VAL A 95 13.66 4.73 -5.74
C VAL A 95 14.29 4.07 -6.96
N LYS A 96 15.47 3.46 -6.77
CA LYS A 96 16.12 2.64 -7.78
C LYS A 96 16.05 1.19 -7.32
N ILE A 97 15.53 0.33 -8.17
CA ILE A 97 15.34 -1.10 -7.93
C ILE A 97 16.11 -1.90 -8.97
N THR A 98 16.54 -3.10 -8.62
CA THR A 98 17.16 -4.04 -9.57
C THR A 98 16.16 -5.03 -10.17
N ASP A 99 15.01 -5.22 -9.50
CA ASP A 99 13.96 -6.14 -9.93
C ASP A 99 12.58 -5.49 -9.76
N PRO A 100 11.73 -5.46 -10.81
CA PRO A 100 10.38 -4.87 -10.74
C PRO A 100 9.51 -5.44 -9.63
N THR A 101 9.71 -6.70 -9.21
CA THR A 101 8.95 -7.32 -8.13
C THR A 101 9.21 -6.72 -6.75
N GLN A 102 10.22 -5.83 -6.63
CA GLN A 102 10.46 -5.06 -5.41
C GLN A 102 9.39 -3.98 -5.19
N ILE A 103 8.69 -3.55 -6.24
CA ILE A 103 7.51 -2.68 -6.12
C ILE A 103 6.29 -3.58 -5.96
N ARG A 104 5.65 -3.50 -4.79
CA ARG A 104 4.49 -4.35 -4.47
C ARG A 104 3.35 -3.52 -3.92
N THR A 105 2.16 -4.04 -4.13
CA THR A 105 0.96 -3.53 -3.48
C THR A 105 0.47 -4.53 -2.44
N ALA A 106 0.02 -4.00 -1.30
CA ALA A 106 -0.59 -4.82 -0.25
C ALA A 106 -2.00 -4.28 0.04
N LEU A 107 -2.95 -5.18 0.21
CA LEU A 107 -4.29 -4.83 0.66
C LEU A 107 -4.35 -4.92 2.18
N ALA A 108 -5.03 -3.97 2.82
CA ALA A 108 -5.24 -4.01 4.26
C ALA A 108 -6.10 -5.22 4.68
N PHE A 109 -7.04 -5.60 3.82
CA PHE A 109 -7.94 -6.75 3.96
C PHE A 109 -8.29 -7.30 2.57
N PRO A 110 -8.81 -8.54 2.47
CA PRO A 110 -9.28 -9.09 1.21
C PRO A 110 -10.30 -8.16 0.52
N TYR A 111 -10.14 -7.98 -0.79
CA TYR A 111 -11.13 -7.25 -1.59
C TYR A 111 -12.50 -7.96 -1.56
N PRO A 112 -13.62 -7.25 -1.41
CA PRO A 112 -13.82 -5.79 -1.44
C PRO A 112 -13.97 -5.13 -0.05
N SER A 113 -13.28 -5.57 0.97
CA SER A 113 -13.37 -4.98 2.32
C SER A 113 -13.02 -3.49 2.33
N LYS A 114 -13.77 -2.70 3.09
CA LYS A 114 -13.51 -1.26 3.34
C LYS A 114 -12.75 -1.01 4.64
N ASN A 115 -12.34 -2.05 5.34
CA ASN A 115 -11.56 -1.91 6.55
C ASN A 115 -10.17 -1.34 6.23
N THR A 116 -9.62 -0.58 7.16
CA THR A 116 -8.33 0.12 6.99
C THR A 116 -7.32 -0.32 8.04
N VAL A 117 -6.06 -0.25 7.67
CA VAL A 117 -4.91 -0.49 8.55
C VAL A 117 -3.92 0.65 8.33
N ARG A 118 -3.18 1.02 9.37
CA ARG A 118 -2.11 2.02 9.25
C ARG A 118 -1.01 1.52 8.30
N VAL A 119 -0.52 2.41 7.44
CA VAL A 119 0.55 2.09 6.47
C VAL A 119 1.79 1.53 7.16
N GLU A 120 2.18 2.09 8.32
CA GLU A 120 3.30 1.59 9.12
C GLU A 120 3.16 0.11 9.49
N ARG A 121 1.97 -0.32 9.91
CA ARG A 121 1.72 -1.72 10.24
C ARG A 121 1.84 -2.62 9.02
N MET A 122 1.27 -2.18 7.90
CA MET A 122 1.37 -2.91 6.63
C MET A 122 2.83 -3.00 6.15
N ALA A 123 3.59 -1.92 6.26
CA ALA A 123 5.01 -1.90 5.94
C ALA A 123 5.79 -2.96 6.73
N LYS A 124 5.61 -2.99 8.04
CA LYS A 124 6.25 -3.99 8.92
C LYS A 124 5.86 -5.42 8.57
N GLN A 125 4.59 -5.68 8.28
CA GLN A 125 4.11 -7.02 7.92
C GLN A 125 4.64 -7.51 6.57
N ASN A 126 5.02 -6.59 5.68
CA ASN A 126 5.53 -6.89 4.35
C ASN A 126 7.04 -6.68 4.19
N ASN A 127 7.77 -6.43 5.27
CA ASN A 127 9.21 -6.10 5.26
C ASN A 127 9.54 -4.96 4.28
N ALA A 128 8.68 -3.96 4.19
CA ALA A 128 8.87 -2.85 3.28
C ALA A 128 9.82 -1.81 3.87
N VAL A 129 10.82 -1.40 3.10
CA VAL A 129 11.72 -0.29 3.44
C VAL A 129 10.99 1.05 3.32
N LEU A 130 10.14 1.17 2.31
CA LEU A 130 9.32 2.34 2.02
C LEU A 130 7.88 1.90 1.78
N ALA A 131 6.92 2.64 2.30
CA ALA A 131 5.51 2.42 2.02
C ALA A 131 4.74 3.73 1.99
N ILE A 132 3.81 3.81 1.05
CA ILE A 132 2.85 4.91 0.94
C ILE A 132 1.44 4.35 0.86
N ASN A 133 0.45 5.14 1.24
CA ASN A 133 -0.93 4.76 1.01
C ASN A 133 -1.27 4.85 -0.49
N GLY A 134 -2.09 3.93 -0.95
CA GLY A 134 -2.61 3.94 -2.32
C GLY A 134 -3.81 4.87 -2.50
N ASP A 135 -4.45 4.71 -3.64
CA ASP A 135 -5.70 5.39 -3.97
C ASP A 135 -6.90 4.84 -3.18
N TYR A 136 -8.01 5.55 -3.24
CA TYR A 136 -9.27 5.17 -2.57
C TYR A 136 -10.17 4.29 -3.45
N PHE A 137 -9.59 3.40 -4.24
CA PHE A 137 -10.32 2.59 -5.23
C PHE A 137 -11.48 1.78 -4.64
N ILE A 138 -11.37 1.39 -3.37
CA ILE A 138 -12.39 0.58 -2.69
C ILE A 138 -13.71 1.33 -2.47
N TYR A 139 -13.68 2.67 -2.47
CA TYR A 139 -14.86 3.50 -2.29
C TYR A 139 -15.59 3.83 -3.59
N HIS A 140 -15.06 3.36 -4.73
CA HIS A 140 -15.64 3.53 -6.05
C HIS A 140 -16.07 2.19 -6.62
N SER A 141 -17.16 2.17 -7.39
CA SER A 141 -17.64 1.00 -8.12
C SER A 141 -16.92 0.81 -9.46
N GLU A 142 -16.33 1.88 -9.99
CA GLU A 142 -15.63 1.93 -11.26
C GLU A 142 -14.12 2.14 -11.06
N GLY A 143 -13.35 1.89 -12.09
CA GLY A 143 -11.90 2.00 -12.16
C GLY A 143 -11.26 0.67 -12.52
N ILE A 144 -10.15 0.74 -13.23
CA ILE A 144 -9.30 -0.42 -13.52
C ILE A 144 -8.38 -0.61 -12.33
N VAL A 145 -8.43 -1.78 -11.71
CA VAL A 145 -7.64 -2.09 -10.51
C VAL A 145 -7.00 -3.46 -10.63
N TYR A 146 -5.71 -3.43 -10.84
CA TYR A 146 -4.83 -4.60 -10.76
C TYR A 146 -3.87 -4.40 -9.60
N ARG A 147 -3.55 -5.46 -8.89
CA ARG A 147 -2.58 -5.46 -7.79
C ARG A 147 -1.73 -6.70 -7.87
N ASN A 148 -0.41 -6.53 -8.04
CA ASN A 148 0.54 -7.63 -8.23
C ASN A 148 0.07 -8.62 -9.32
N THR A 149 -0.38 -8.09 -10.48
CA THR A 149 -0.97 -8.81 -11.61
C THR A 149 -2.36 -9.42 -11.38
N HIS A 150 -2.88 -9.39 -10.17
CA HIS A 150 -4.26 -9.85 -9.90
C HIS A 150 -5.28 -8.79 -10.30
N ARG A 151 -6.23 -9.20 -11.13
CA ARG A 151 -7.37 -8.37 -11.50
C ARG A 151 -8.38 -8.33 -10.35
N LEU A 152 -8.56 -7.17 -9.75
CA LEU A 152 -9.59 -6.93 -8.74
C LEU A 152 -10.86 -6.32 -9.37
N ARG A 153 -10.69 -5.43 -10.36
CA ARG A 153 -11.78 -4.78 -11.07
C ARG A 153 -11.29 -4.29 -12.43
N GLU A 154 -12.16 -4.35 -13.44
CA GLU A 154 -11.85 -3.94 -14.80
C GLU A 154 -13.01 -3.19 -15.45
N LEU A 155 -13.53 -2.20 -14.74
CA LEU A 155 -14.55 -1.30 -15.24
C LEU A 155 -13.96 0.11 -15.32
N PRO A 156 -13.59 0.61 -16.51
CA PRO A 156 -13.00 1.93 -16.65
C PRO A 156 -13.87 3.01 -16.01
N ARG A 157 -13.24 3.91 -15.27
CA ARG A 157 -13.89 5.12 -14.80
C ARG A 157 -13.58 6.22 -15.80
N GLU A 158 -14.59 6.62 -16.56
CA GLU A 158 -14.42 7.58 -17.64
C GLU A 158 -13.76 8.88 -17.17
N TYR A 159 -12.95 9.43 -18.04
CA TYR A 159 -12.22 10.70 -17.85
C TYR A 159 -11.22 10.71 -16.67
N ARG A 160 -10.86 9.55 -16.15
CA ARG A 160 -9.76 9.41 -15.18
C ARG A 160 -8.54 8.78 -15.84
N ASP A 161 -7.37 9.27 -15.45
CA ASP A 161 -6.13 8.68 -15.90
C ASP A 161 -5.89 7.34 -15.20
N THR A 162 -5.37 6.37 -15.93
CA THR A 162 -4.97 5.08 -15.41
C THR A 162 -3.46 4.94 -15.53
N MET A 163 -2.77 4.78 -14.40
CA MET A 163 -1.36 4.47 -14.36
C MET A 163 -1.17 2.96 -14.27
N ILE A 164 -0.31 2.43 -15.12
CA ILE A 164 0.03 1.02 -15.21
C ILE A 164 1.52 0.87 -14.96
N ILE A 165 1.88 -0.02 -14.04
CA ILE A 165 3.25 -0.48 -13.87
C ILE A 165 3.28 -1.90 -14.43
N ALA A 166 3.92 -2.06 -15.56
CA ALA A 166 3.98 -3.33 -16.27
C ALA A 166 5.01 -4.28 -15.66
N THR A 167 4.82 -5.56 -15.84
CA THR A 167 5.69 -6.60 -15.27
C THR A 167 7.12 -6.56 -15.79
N GLU A 168 7.31 -6.03 -17.00
CA GLU A 168 8.62 -5.81 -17.61
C GLU A 168 9.33 -4.54 -17.10
N GLY A 169 8.68 -3.79 -16.19
CA GLY A 169 9.25 -2.59 -15.57
C GLY A 169 8.90 -1.29 -16.27
N GLY A 170 8.07 -1.32 -17.33
CA GLY A 170 7.57 -0.11 -17.97
C GLY A 170 6.50 0.59 -17.13
N MET A 171 6.38 1.90 -17.28
CA MET A 171 5.30 2.69 -16.70
C MET A 171 4.51 3.37 -17.82
N HIS A 172 3.20 3.17 -17.85
CA HIS A 172 2.29 3.70 -18.86
C HIS A 172 1.19 4.51 -18.21
N ILE A 173 0.74 5.56 -18.89
CA ILE A 173 -0.39 6.38 -18.47
C ILE A 173 -1.40 6.45 -19.61
N ILE A 174 -2.60 5.97 -19.36
CA ILE A 174 -3.74 6.13 -20.27
C ILE A 174 -4.52 7.35 -19.78
N GLN A 175 -4.38 8.46 -20.50
CA GLN A 175 -5.07 9.70 -20.16
C GLN A 175 -6.55 9.64 -20.52
N GLY A 176 -7.40 10.08 -19.58
CA GLY A 176 -8.85 10.09 -19.74
C GLY A 176 -9.38 8.73 -20.20
N THR A 177 -9.10 7.69 -19.40
CA THR A 177 -9.39 6.29 -19.75
C THR A 177 -10.86 6.09 -20.05
N THR A 178 -11.15 5.58 -21.24
CA THR A 178 -12.47 5.08 -21.65
C THR A 178 -12.39 3.56 -21.79
N HIS A 179 -13.55 2.91 -21.94
CA HIS A 179 -13.58 1.47 -22.23
C HIS A 179 -12.79 1.12 -23.50
N GLN A 180 -12.95 1.92 -24.56
CA GLN A 180 -12.23 1.72 -25.82
C GLN A 180 -10.71 1.85 -25.65
N LYS A 181 -10.24 2.92 -25.02
CA LYS A 181 -8.80 3.11 -24.77
C LYS A 181 -8.18 1.97 -23.96
N TRP A 182 -8.95 1.40 -23.03
CA TRP A 182 -8.50 0.25 -22.27
C TRP A 182 -8.39 -1.00 -23.12
N GLN A 183 -9.38 -1.28 -23.97
CA GLN A 183 -9.34 -2.39 -24.92
C GLN A 183 -8.18 -2.24 -25.92
N ASP A 184 -8.00 -1.03 -26.48
CA ASP A 184 -6.90 -0.75 -27.40
C ASP A 184 -5.53 -0.98 -26.75
N TYR A 185 -5.38 -0.65 -25.44
CA TYR A 185 -4.16 -0.93 -24.69
C TYR A 185 -3.90 -2.43 -24.57
N LEU A 186 -4.92 -3.21 -24.18
CA LEU A 186 -4.79 -4.67 -24.05
C LEU A 186 -4.48 -5.36 -25.38
N GLU A 187 -5.07 -4.90 -26.49
CA GLU A 187 -4.88 -5.48 -27.82
C GLU A 187 -3.50 -5.19 -28.41
N ASN A 188 -2.90 -4.04 -28.05
CA ASN A 188 -1.59 -3.63 -28.53
C ASN A 188 -0.42 -4.12 -27.67
N GLY A 189 -0.64 -5.05 -26.79
CA GLY A 189 0.39 -5.73 -26.00
C GLY A 189 0.80 -4.96 -24.74
N GLY A 190 -0.16 -4.31 -24.13
CA GLY A 190 0.00 -3.70 -22.82
C GLY A 190 0.00 -4.70 -21.66
#